data_c847f62fd3ac9a2e466719bbcb0a8225
#
_entry.id   c847f62fd3ac9a2e466719bbcb0a8225
#
_cell.length_a   1.000
_cell.length_b   1.000
_cell.length_c   1.000
_cell.angle_alpha   90.00
_cell.angle_beta   90.00
_cell.angle_gamma   90.00
#
_symmetry.space_group_name_H-M   'P 1'
#
loop_
_entity.id
_entity.type
_entity.pdbx_description
1 polymer ?
#
loop_
_entity_poly.entity_id
_entity_poly.type
_entity_poly.pdbx_seq_one_letter_code
_entity_poly.pdbx_strand_id
1 'polypeptide(L)'
;NFFLGRYEAPLPTSPRCNARCLGCLSLQKTGEISHSQDRIAFKPTPKEITQVALFHIERVKQSVVSFGQGCEGDPLLAADVIEPAIKEIRSKTRRGTININTNGSRPGILAALFDAGLDSVRISLNSSRKPCYDAYFRPKGYAFDDVIKSIETAGIKKKFVSVNYLNCPGFTDTPEEFDALSELMRAYPVNMIQWRNLNFDPKRYWKIMSAVSRPGNPMGMHRIISRIKESFPDVKHGYFNPPKEKF
;
A
#
# COMPACT_ATOMS: atom_id res chain seq x y z
N ASN A 1 -16.47 -0.16 8.34
CA ASN A 1 -16.73 0.14 6.91
C ASN A 1 -17.75 -0.82 6.30
N PHE A 2 -17.54 -2.14 6.47
CA PHE A 2 -18.44 -3.17 5.93
C PHE A 2 -19.90 -3.02 6.41
N PHE A 3 -20.14 -3.02 7.71
CA PHE A 3 -21.48 -2.89 8.30
C PHE A 3 -22.13 -1.51 8.06
N LEU A 4 -21.34 -0.49 7.78
CA LEU A 4 -21.84 0.86 7.47
C LEU A 4 -22.10 1.07 5.97
N GLY A 5 -21.94 0.04 5.14
CA GLY A 5 -22.13 0.15 3.70
C GLY A 5 -21.20 1.17 3.03
N ARG A 6 -20.03 1.44 3.60
CA ARG A 6 -19.05 2.32 2.95
C ARG A 6 -18.53 1.65 1.70
N TYR A 7 -18.14 2.44 0.69
CA TYR A 7 -17.74 1.89 -0.60
C TYR A 7 -16.53 0.94 -0.54
N GLU A 8 -15.61 1.11 0.43
CA GLU A 8 -14.47 0.22 0.64
C GLU A 8 -14.66 -0.64 1.89
N ALA A 9 -14.61 -1.98 1.71
CA ALA A 9 -14.63 -2.96 2.78
C ALA A 9 -13.28 -3.68 2.92
N PRO A 10 -12.76 -3.87 4.16
CA PRO A 10 -11.56 -4.65 4.41
C PRO A 10 -11.84 -6.15 4.28
N LEU A 11 -10.85 -6.87 3.74
CA LEU A 11 -10.77 -8.33 3.71
C LEU A 11 -9.48 -8.78 4.42
N PRO A 12 -9.39 -8.74 5.76
CA PRO A 12 -8.18 -9.12 6.47
C PRO A 12 -7.92 -10.63 6.31
N THR A 13 -6.67 -10.99 5.96
CA THR A 13 -6.29 -12.37 5.62
C THR A 13 -4.98 -12.82 6.23
N SER A 14 -4.02 -11.93 6.41
CA SER A 14 -2.66 -12.33 6.80
C SER A 14 -2.33 -12.01 8.24
N PRO A 15 -2.10 -13.02 9.11
CA PRO A 15 -1.54 -12.78 10.44
C PRO A 15 -0.04 -12.48 10.41
N ARG A 16 0.65 -12.68 9.28
CA ARG A 16 2.11 -12.53 9.15
C ARG A 16 2.50 -11.34 8.28
N CYS A 17 3.71 -10.81 8.56
CA CYS A 17 4.33 -9.78 7.74
C CYS A 17 5.84 -10.06 7.66
N ASN A 18 6.44 -9.82 6.51
CA ASN A 18 7.88 -9.89 6.27
C ASN A 18 8.57 -8.52 6.34
N ALA A 19 7.90 -7.51 6.89
CA ALA A 19 8.49 -6.23 7.26
C ALA A 19 8.37 -6.01 8.78
N ARG A 20 9.23 -5.14 9.33
CA ARG A 20 9.24 -4.71 10.73
C ARG A 20 9.19 -3.20 10.82
N CYS A 21 8.19 -2.62 10.17
CA CYS A 21 8.02 -1.17 10.06
C CYS A 21 8.06 -0.48 11.43
N LEU A 22 8.71 0.68 11.48
CA LEU A 22 8.80 1.50 12.70
C LEU A 22 7.41 1.87 13.21
N GLY A 23 6.52 2.34 12.33
CA GLY A 23 5.15 2.73 12.67
C GLY A 23 4.11 1.69 12.26
N CYS A 24 4.32 0.40 12.58
CA CYS A 24 3.35 -0.64 12.27
C CYS A 24 2.04 -0.42 13.04
N LEU A 25 0.91 -0.39 12.34
CA LEU A 25 -0.40 -0.15 12.93
C LEU A 25 -0.93 -1.31 13.76
N SER A 26 -0.52 -2.54 13.43
CA SER A 26 -1.09 -3.76 14.02
C SER A 26 -0.10 -4.58 14.86
N LEU A 27 1.17 -4.21 14.92
CA LEU A 27 2.17 -4.93 15.71
C LEU A 27 3.33 -4.04 16.13
N GLN A 28 3.37 -3.67 17.41
CA GLN A 28 4.49 -2.99 18.06
C GLN A 28 5.11 -3.93 19.10
N LYS A 29 6.38 -4.33 18.86
CA LYS A 29 7.04 -5.37 19.67
C LYS A 29 7.68 -4.85 20.95
N THR A 30 7.93 -3.55 21.05
CA THR A 30 8.73 -2.98 22.15
C THR A 30 7.92 -2.54 23.36
N GLY A 31 6.59 -2.58 23.27
CA GLY A 31 5.72 -2.10 24.37
C GLY A 31 5.77 -0.57 24.60
N GLU A 32 6.70 0.14 23.96
CA GLU A 32 6.88 1.59 24.12
C GLU A 32 5.85 2.42 23.33
N ILE A 33 5.27 1.84 22.28
CA ILE A 33 4.27 2.47 21.44
C ILE A 33 3.10 1.50 21.28
N SER A 34 1.90 1.95 21.58
CA SER A 34 0.68 1.16 21.37
C SER A 34 0.40 0.99 19.87
N HIS A 35 0.03 -0.20 19.43
CA HIS A 35 -0.55 -0.39 18.11
C HIS A 35 -2.01 0.12 18.11
N SER A 36 -2.46 0.65 17.00
CA SER A 36 -3.79 1.27 16.89
C SER A 36 -4.90 0.27 16.57
N GLN A 37 -4.52 -0.92 16.09
CA GLN A 37 -5.45 -1.98 15.70
C GLN A 37 -4.84 -3.33 16.03
N ASP A 38 -5.65 -4.29 16.48
CA ASP A 38 -5.21 -5.65 16.66
C ASP A 38 -5.05 -6.34 15.29
N ARG A 39 -3.98 -7.13 15.18
CA ARG A 39 -3.73 -7.93 13.99
C ARG A 39 -4.59 -9.19 14.04
N ILE A 40 -5.23 -9.53 12.92
CA ILE A 40 -5.92 -10.82 12.77
C ILE A 40 -5.01 -11.98 13.19
N ALA A 41 -5.53 -12.86 14.03
CA ALA A 41 -4.78 -13.97 14.60
C ALA A 41 -4.87 -15.27 13.77
N PHE A 42 -5.81 -15.35 12.84
CA PHE A 42 -6.06 -16.52 11.99
C PHE A 42 -6.01 -16.14 10.50
N LYS A 43 -5.96 -17.13 9.64
CA LYS A 43 -6.05 -16.99 8.19
C LYS A 43 -7.41 -17.53 7.76
N PRO A 44 -8.32 -16.68 7.20
CA PRO A 44 -9.62 -17.13 6.75
C PRO A 44 -9.51 -18.05 5.54
N THR A 45 -10.52 -18.86 5.33
CA THR A 45 -10.64 -19.72 4.15
C THR A 45 -11.00 -18.90 2.90
N PRO A 46 -10.69 -19.38 1.69
CA PRO A 46 -11.12 -18.73 0.45
C PRO A 46 -12.64 -18.51 0.38
N LYS A 47 -13.42 -19.46 0.91
CA LYS A 47 -14.90 -19.39 0.95
C LYS A 47 -15.38 -18.22 1.81
N GLU A 48 -14.83 -18.05 3.01
CA GLU A 48 -15.17 -16.94 3.91
C GLU A 48 -14.84 -15.59 3.26
N ILE A 49 -13.65 -15.48 2.65
CA ILE A 49 -13.24 -14.27 1.92
C ILE A 49 -14.24 -13.97 0.79
N THR A 50 -14.57 -14.97 -0.01
CA THR A 50 -15.51 -14.84 -1.13
C THR A 50 -16.89 -14.41 -0.67
N GLN A 51 -17.43 -15.01 0.38
CA GLN A 51 -18.74 -14.67 0.92
C GLN A 51 -18.82 -13.20 1.37
N VAL A 52 -17.82 -12.73 2.13
CA VAL A 52 -17.76 -11.32 2.58
C VAL A 52 -17.62 -10.38 1.39
N ALA A 53 -16.75 -10.70 0.44
CA ALA A 53 -16.52 -9.87 -0.74
C ALA A 53 -17.79 -9.74 -1.60
N LEU A 54 -18.44 -10.85 -1.94
CA LEU A 54 -19.66 -10.86 -2.77
C LEU A 54 -20.80 -10.12 -2.07
N PHE A 55 -21.01 -10.36 -0.78
CA PHE A 55 -22.01 -9.64 0.01
C PHE A 55 -21.86 -8.13 -0.10
N HIS A 56 -20.62 -7.63 -0.03
CA HIS A 56 -20.34 -6.21 -0.16
C HIS A 56 -20.53 -5.71 -1.59
N ILE A 57 -19.99 -6.43 -2.59
CA ILE A 57 -20.07 -6.06 -4.01
C ILE A 57 -21.52 -5.97 -4.51
N GLU A 58 -22.38 -6.83 -4.03
CA GLU A 58 -23.78 -6.85 -4.42
C GLU A 58 -24.58 -5.65 -3.89
N ARG A 59 -24.26 -5.19 -2.68
CA ARG A 59 -25.02 -4.16 -1.95
C ARG A 59 -24.51 -2.75 -2.14
N VAL A 60 -23.23 -2.58 -2.48
CA VAL A 60 -22.59 -1.28 -2.54
C VAL A 60 -22.25 -0.92 -3.98
N LYS A 61 -22.71 0.23 -4.44
CA LYS A 61 -22.34 0.79 -5.76
C LYS A 61 -20.87 1.19 -5.77
N GLN A 62 -20.18 0.94 -6.89
CA GLN A 62 -18.74 1.24 -7.04
C GLN A 62 -17.92 0.70 -5.86
N SER A 63 -18.25 -0.50 -5.40
CA SER A 63 -17.64 -1.13 -4.24
C SER A 63 -16.16 -1.43 -4.47
N VAL A 64 -15.37 -1.31 -3.41
CA VAL A 64 -13.99 -1.75 -3.34
C VAL A 64 -13.88 -2.77 -2.20
N VAL A 65 -13.27 -3.91 -2.45
CA VAL A 65 -12.87 -4.85 -1.41
C VAL A 65 -11.34 -4.90 -1.37
N SER A 66 -10.77 -4.71 -0.18
CA SER A 66 -9.33 -4.49 -0.03
C SER A 66 -8.69 -5.44 0.96
N PHE A 67 -7.72 -6.20 0.49
CA PHE A 67 -6.74 -6.89 1.34
C PHE A 67 -5.68 -5.91 1.86
N GLY A 68 -4.98 -6.22 2.94
CA GLY A 68 -3.87 -5.41 3.45
C GLY A 68 -4.28 -4.15 4.19
N GLN A 69 -5.39 -4.17 4.89
CA GLN A 69 -5.78 -3.07 5.78
C GLN A 69 -4.97 -3.11 7.10
N GLY A 70 -5.07 -2.06 7.91
CA GLY A 70 -4.24 -1.89 9.12
C GLY A 70 -4.37 -2.99 10.18
N CYS A 71 -5.40 -3.83 10.13
CA CYS A 71 -5.68 -4.92 11.07
C CYS A 71 -5.06 -6.26 10.69
N GLU A 72 -4.12 -6.29 9.75
CA GLU A 72 -3.46 -7.52 9.32
C GLU A 72 -1.96 -7.32 9.06
N GLY A 73 -1.25 -8.40 8.71
CA GLY A 73 0.11 -8.35 8.21
C GLY A 73 0.17 -7.98 6.73
N ASP A 74 1.11 -8.58 5.98
CA ASP A 74 1.17 -8.35 4.53
C ASP A 74 0.39 -9.44 3.79
N PRO A 75 -0.61 -9.09 2.97
CA PRO A 75 -1.49 -10.05 2.30
C PRO A 75 -0.77 -10.94 1.27
N LEU A 76 0.37 -10.52 0.70
CA LEU A 76 1.15 -11.39 -0.19
C LEU A 76 1.69 -12.64 0.52
N LEU A 77 1.67 -12.69 1.86
CA LEU A 77 2.01 -13.87 2.65
C LEU A 77 0.83 -14.83 2.86
N ALA A 78 -0.36 -14.44 2.40
CA ALA A 78 -1.58 -15.26 2.43
C ALA A 78 -2.14 -15.50 1.01
N ALA A 79 -1.28 -15.46 0.00
CA ALA A 79 -1.68 -15.63 -1.40
C ALA A 79 -2.36 -16.99 -1.67
N ASP A 80 -2.01 -18.01 -0.91
CA ASP A 80 -2.61 -19.35 -0.96
C ASP A 80 -4.12 -19.37 -0.70
N VAL A 81 -4.67 -18.40 0.02
CA VAL A 81 -6.11 -18.24 0.23
C VAL A 81 -6.68 -17.08 -0.58
N ILE A 82 -5.88 -16.05 -0.87
CA ILE A 82 -6.33 -14.86 -1.62
C ILE A 82 -6.55 -15.18 -3.10
N GLU A 83 -5.62 -15.90 -3.74
CA GLU A 83 -5.71 -16.22 -5.16
C GLU A 83 -6.96 -17.03 -5.50
N PRO A 84 -7.26 -18.15 -4.83
CA PRO A 84 -8.49 -18.89 -5.09
C PRO A 84 -9.75 -18.09 -4.76
N ALA A 85 -9.73 -17.24 -3.72
CA ALA A 85 -10.86 -16.36 -3.43
C ALA A 85 -11.10 -15.34 -4.55
N ILE A 86 -10.07 -14.70 -5.09
CA ILE A 86 -10.21 -13.79 -6.23
C ILE A 86 -10.78 -14.51 -7.45
N LYS A 87 -10.26 -15.69 -7.77
CA LYS A 87 -10.79 -16.51 -8.88
C LYS A 87 -12.28 -16.84 -8.70
N GLU A 88 -12.66 -17.24 -7.50
CA GLU A 88 -14.06 -17.53 -7.16
C GLU A 88 -14.95 -16.28 -7.24
N ILE A 89 -14.51 -15.13 -6.73
CA ILE A 89 -15.25 -13.86 -6.85
C ILE A 89 -15.45 -13.53 -8.34
N ARG A 90 -14.40 -13.61 -9.15
CA ARG A 90 -14.43 -13.26 -10.57
C ARG A 90 -15.22 -14.24 -11.43
N SER A 91 -15.35 -15.49 -11.02
CA SER A 91 -16.27 -16.45 -11.67
C SER A 91 -17.74 -16.08 -11.49
N LYS A 92 -18.09 -15.37 -10.40
CA LYS A 92 -19.46 -14.98 -10.07
C LYS A 92 -19.82 -13.56 -10.51
N THR A 93 -18.85 -12.63 -10.52
CA THR A 93 -19.11 -11.24 -10.88
C THR A 93 -17.89 -10.51 -11.40
N ARG A 94 -18.10 -9.63 -12.39
CA ARG A 94 -17.11 -8.66 -12.83
C ARG A 94 -17.28 -7.29 -12.16
N ARG A 95 -18.32 -7.10 -11.34
CA ARG A 95 -18.55 -5.86 -10.58
C ARG A 95 -17.56 -5.72 -9.44
N GLY A 96 -17.49 -4.52 -8.89
CA GLY A 96 -16.63 -4.17 -7.77
C GLY A 96 -15.13 -4.25 -8.09
N THR A 97 -14.37 -3.50 -7.35
CA THR A 97 -12.91 -3.43 -7.44
C THR A 97 -12.30 -4.34 -6.39
N ILE A 98 -11.38 -5.21 -6.78
CA ILE A 98 -10.56 -5.99 -5.84
C ILE A 98 -9.19 -5.31 -5.77
N ASN A 99 -8.82 -4.82 -4.60
CA ASN A 99 -7.59 -4.10 -4.33
C ASN A 99 -6.72 -4.84 -3.31
N ILE A 100 -5.42 -4.65 -3.38
CA ILE A 100 -4.46 -5.12 -2.38
C ILE A 100 -3.56 -3.99 -1.92
N ASN A 101 -3.43 -3.80 -0.61
CA ASN A 101 -2.46 -2.90 0.01
C ASN A 101 -1.30 -3.75 0.55
N THR A 102 -0.09 -3.46 0.14
CA THR A 102 1.04 -4.33 0.44
C THR A 102 2.36 -3.56 0.51
N ASN A 103 3.37 -4.17 1.09
CA ASN A 103 4.74 -3.70 1.00
C ASN A 103 5.40 -4.02 -0.37
N GLY A 104 4.72 -4.75 -1.25
CA GLY A 104 5.22 -5.08 -2.58
C GLY A 104 6.37 -6.10 -2.62
N SER A 105 6.57 -6.87 -1.56
CA SER A 105 7.74 -7.72 -1.38
C SER A 105 7.84 -8.95 -2.29
N ARG A 106 6.76 -9.30 -3.03
CA ARG A 106 6.67 -10.55 -3.81
C ARG A 106 6.08 -10.29 -5.20
N PRO A 107 6.86 -9.77 -6.14
CA PRO A 107 6.36 -9.39 -7.47
C PRO A 107 5.74 -10.56 -8.24
N GLY A 108 6.32 -11.76 -8.16
CA GLY A 108 5.75 -12.95 -8.82
C GLY A 108 4.39 -13.37 -8.25
N ILE A 109 4.20 -13.27 -6.93
CA ILE A 109 2.90 -13.52 -6.31
C ILE A 109 1.90 -12.44 -6.74
N LEU A 110 2.30 -11.18 -6.75
CA LEU A 110 1.44 -10.09 -7.20
C LEU A 110 1.00 -10.27 -8.66
N ALA A 111 1.91 -10.73 -9.53
CA ALA A 111 1.58 -11.07 -10.93
C ALA A 111 0.48 -12.14 -11.00
N ALA A 112 0.59 -13.23 -10.23
CA ALA A 112 -0.41 -14.29 -10.19
C ALA A 112 -1.78 -13.78 -9.68
N LEU A 113 -1.79 -12.89 -8.67
CA LEU A 113 -3.03 -12.27 -8.20
C LEU A 113 -3.68 -11.39 -9.26
N PHE A 114 -2.90 -10.66 -10.06
CA PHE A 114 -3.43 -9.91 -11.20
C PHE A 114 -4.04 -10.83 -12.27
N ASP A 115 -3.42 -11.96 -12.55
CA ASP A 115 -3.95 -12.96 -13.48
C ASP A 115 -5.23 -13.62 -12.93
N ALA A 116 -5.34 -13.77 -11.62
CA ALA A 116 -6.55 -14.23 -10.95
C ALA A 116 -7.72 -13.23 -11.02
N GLY A 117 -7.45 -11.93 -11.29
CA GLY A 117 -8.49 -10.90 -11.42
C GLY A 117 -8.43 -9.76 -10.42
N LEU A 118 -7.28 -9.55 -9.77
CA LEU A 118 -6.99 -8.34 -8.98
C LEU A 118 -6.99 -7.10 -9.91
N ASP A 119 -7.62 -6.00 -9.49
CA ASP A 119 -7.75 -4.79 -10.31
C ASP A 119 -6.68 -3.74 -10.00
N SER A 120 -6.31 -3.60 -8.74
CA SER A 120 -5.40 -2.54 -8.30
C SER A 120 -4.49 -2.96 -7.16
N VAL A 121 -3.38 -2.27 -7.06
CA VAL A 121 -2.44 -2.41 -5.94
C VAL A 121 -2.12 -1.05 -5.33
N ARG A 122 -1.98 -1.03 -4.00
CA ARG A 122 -1.43 0.09 -3.26
C ARG A 122 -0.14 -0.33 -2.58
N ILE A 123 0.98 0.21 -3.05
CA ILE A 123 2.32 -0.06 -2.51
C ILE A 123 2.65 0.96 -1.42
N SER A 124 3.11 0.50 -0.27
CA SER A 124 3.48 1.36 0.85
C SER A 124 4.94 1.80 0.76
N LEU A 125 5.17 3.12 0.77
CA LEU A 125 6.49 3.75 0.79
C LEU A 125 6.57 4.86 1.84
N ASN A 126 7.72 5.00 2.50
CA ASN A 126 8.05 6.17 3.30
C ASN A 126 9.03 7.09 2.56
N SER A 127 9.74 6.55 1.59
CA SER A 127 10.72 7.21 0.73
C SER A 127 10.94 6.37 -0.51
N SER A 128 11.29 7.00 -1.62
CA SER A 128 11.75 6.34 -2.84
C SER A 128 13.25 6.05 -2.83
N ARG A 129 13.96 6.42 -1.75
CA ARG A 129 15.38 6.14 -1.57
C ARG A 129 15.57 4.87 -0.74
N LYS A 130 16.26 3.89 -1.32
CA LYS A 130 16.49 2.58 -0.71
C LYS A 130 16.98 2.63 0.75
N PRO A 131 18.01 3.43 1.15
CA PRO A 131 18.46 3.46 2.53
C PRO A 131 17.36 3.90 3.51
N CYS A 132 16.52 4.85 3.10
CA CYS A 132 15.43 5.38 3.91
C CYS A 132 14.27 4.36 3.98
N TYR A 133 13.98 3.68 2.88
CA TYR A 133 13.01 2.58 2.85
C TYR A 133 13.43 1.47 3.81
N ASP A 134 14.66 0.98 3.68
CA ASP A 134 15.20 -0.12 4.49
C ASP A 134 15.22 0.23 5.98
N ALA A 135 15.56 1.47 6.34
CA ALA A 135 15.56 1.94 7.72
C ALA A 135 14.16 1.97 8.35
N TYR A 136 13.12 2.29 7.56
CA TYR A 136 11.73 2.33 8.05
C TYR A 136 11.06 0.97 8.02
N PHE A 137 11.05 0.28 6.85
CA PHE A 137 10.34 -0.98 6.67
C PHE A 137 11.06 -2.18 7.27
N ARG A 138 12.39 -2.14 7.38
CA ARG A 138 13.22 -3.21 7.93
C ARG A 138 12.88 -4.57 7.30
N PRO A 139 13.05 -4.71 5.98
CA PRO A 139 12.61 -5.87 5.21
C PRO A 139 13.27 -7.16 5.70
N LYS A 140 12.52 -8.28 5.61
CA LYS A 140 12.99 -9.63 5.91
C LYS A 140 12.69 -10.57 4.75
N GLY A 141 13.76 -11.03 4.11
CA GLY A 141 13.66 -11.96 2.99
C GLY A 141 13.13 -11.32 1.70
N TYR A 142 13.25 -10.01 1.58
CA TYR A 142 13.03 -9.24 0.35
C TYR A 142 13.88 -7.96 0.38
N ALA A 143 14.02 -7.30 -0.76
CA ALA A 143 14.75 -6.04 -0.92
C ALA A 143 13.83 -4.94 -1.49
N PHE A 144 14.29 -3.69 -1.44
CA PHE A 144 13.59 -2.56 -2.07
C PHE A 144 13.38 -2.78 -3.57
N ASP A 145 14.33 -3.44 -4.24
CA ASP A 145 14.23 -3.77 -5.67
C ASP A 145 13.03 -4.69 -5.98
N ASP A 146 12.62 -5.56 -5.06
CA ASP A 146 11.41 -6.37 -5.22
C ASP A 146 10.14 -5.51 -5.19
N VAL A 147 10.17 -4.43 -4.39
CA VAL A 147 9.07 -3.46 -4.33
C VAL A 147 8.95 -2.71 -5.65
N ILE A 148 10.08 -2.29 -6.22
CA ILE A 148 10.14 -1.65 -7.54
C ILE A 148 9.63 -2.59 -8.62
N LYS A 149 10.09 -3.85 -8.63
CA LYS A 149 9.58 -4.89 -9.54
C LYS A 149 8.07 -5.12 -9.40
N SER A 150 7.50 -4.96 -8.22
CA SER A 150 6.05 -5.05 -8.01
C SER A 150 5.29 -3.90 -8.68
N ILE A 151 5.84 -2.67 -8.64
CA ILE A 151 5.28 -1.52 -9.37
C ILE A 151 5.38 -1.75 -10.88
N GLU A 152 6.55 -2.17 -11.38
CA GLU A 152 6.80 -2.51 -12.78
C GLU A 152 5.83 -3.61 -13.27
N THR A 153 5.70 -4.69 -12.50
CA THR A 153 4.79 -5.80 -12.79
C THR A 153 3.35 -5.34 -12.96
N ALA A 154 2.89 -4.46 -12.07
CA ALA A 154 1.54 -3.89 -12.17
C ALA A 154 1.36 -3.07 -13.45
N GLY A 155 2.39 -2.32 -13.86
CA GLY A 155 2.41 -1.58 -15.12
C GLY A 155 2.34 -2.48 -16.35
N ILE A 156 3.18 -3.51 -16.41
CA ILE A 156 3.18 -4.50 -17.49
C ILE A 156 1.79 -5.16 -17.61
N LYS A 157 1.14 -5.43 -16.48
CA LYS A 157 -0.21 -5.99 -16.42
C LYS A 157 -1.32 -4.94 -16.62
N LYS A 158 -0.98 -3.67 -16.88
CA LYS A 158 -1.92 -2.55 -17.06
C LYS A 158 -2.91 -2.41 -15.89
N LYS A 159 -2.41 -2.56 -14.66
CA LYS A 159 -3.20 -2.47 -13.43
C LYS A 159 -3.02 -1.11 -12.79
N PHE A 160 -4.03 -0.67 -12.03
CA PHE A 160 -3.96 0.61 -11.34
C PHE A 160 -3.02 0.53 -10.14
N VAL A 161 -2.03 1.43 -10.11
CA VAL A 161 -0.99 1.51 -9.08
C VAL A 161 -1.18 2.77 -8.25
N SER A 162 -1.43 2.58 -6.96
CA SER A 162 -1.34 3.66 -5.97
C SER A 162 -0.07 3.51 -5.14
N VAL A 163 0.58 4.62 -4.84
CA VAL A 163 1.66 4.68 -3.85
C VAL A 163 1.11 5.32 -2.58
N ASN A 164 1.15 4.57 -1.47
CA ASN A 164 0.81 5.06 -0.14
C ASN A 164 2.09 5.68 0.47
N TYR A 165 2.26 7.00 0.31
CA TYR A 165 3.50 7.71 0.65
C TYR A 165 3.39 8.36 2.02
N LEU A 166 4.28 7.95 2.94
CA LEU A 166 4.29 8.42 4.31
C LEU A 166 4.95 9.80 4.40
N ASN A 167 4.28 10.77 5.01
CA ASN A 167 4.77 12.14 5.13
C ASN A 167 5.34 12.42 6.52
N CYS A 168 6.56 12.92 6.54
CA CYS A 168 7.19 13.57 7.68
C CYS A 168 7.70 14.94 7.22
N PRO A 169 6.99 16.05 7.50
CA PRO A 169 7.46 17.37 7.15
C PRO A 169 8.87 17.63 7.71
N GLY A 170 9.71 18.26 6.91
CA GLY A 170 11.13 18.41 7.17
C GLY A 170 12.01 17.32 6.56
N PHE A 171 11.46 16.13 6.30
CA PHE A 171 12.16 15.05 5.62
C PHE A 171 11.56 14.76 4.24
N THR A 172 10.25 14.48 4.17
CA THR A 172 9.56 14.12 2.91
C THR A 172 9.54 15.28 1.91
N ASP A 173 9.59 16.50 2.38
CA ASP A 173 9.54 17.73 1.59
C ASP A 173 10.93 18.33 1.27
N THR A 174 11.97 17.50 1.27
CA THR A 174 13.30 17.90 0.83
C THR A 174 13.49 17.71 -0.68
N PRO A 175 14.43 18.44 -1.31
CA PRO A 175 14.73 18.27 -2.73
C PRO A 175 15.08 16.84 -3.09
N GLU A 176 15.86 16.15 -2.28
CA GLU A 176 16.32 14.78 -2.52
C GLU A 176 15.16 13.78 -2.53
N GLU A 177 14.13 13.97 -1.69
CA GLU A 177 12.91 13.15 -1.70
C GLU A 177 12.04 13.46 -2.92
N PHE A 178 11.95 14.74 -3.31
CA PHE A 178 11.24 15.13 -4.52
C PHE A 178 11.88 14.51 -5.76
N ASP A 179 13.20 14.58 -5.88
CA ASP A 179 13.92 14.07 -7.03
C ASP A 179 13.77 12.53 -7.13
N ALA A 180 13.98 11.83 -6.00
CA ALA A 180 13.83 10.37 -5.94
C ALA A 180 12.39 9.89 -6.25
N LEU A 181 11.37 10.60 -5.75
CA LEU A 181 9.97 10.29 -6.06
C LEU A 181 9.67 10.58 -7.55
N SER A 182 10.21 11.68 -8.08
CA SER A 182 10.04 12.05 -9.49
C SER A 182 10.72 11.04 -10.42
N GLU A 183 11.90 10.55 -10.07
CA GLU A 183 12.59 9.48 -10.82
C GLU A 183 11.76 8.19 -10.82
N LEU A 184 11.24 7.78 -9.67
CA LEU A 184 10.35 6.63 -9.58
C LEU A 184 9.15 6.77 -10.52
N MET A 185 8.50 7.93 -10.52
CA MET A 185 7.29 8.18 -11.31
C MET A 185 7.57 8.33 -12.82
N ARG A 186 8.77 8.74 -13.21
CA ARG A 186 9.19 8.72 -14.64
C ARG A 186 9.49 7.32 -15.13
N ALA A 187 10.08 6.49 -14.25
CA ALA A 187 10.53 5.14 -14.64
C ALA A 187 9.39 4.11 -14.59
N TYR A 188 8.40 4.30 -13.73
CA TYR A 188 7.37 3.30 -13.44
C TYR A 188 5.97 3.91 -13.40
N PRO A 189 4.94 3.16 -13.80
CA PRO A 189 3.57 3.65 -13.83
C PRO A 189 3.01 3.80 -12.41
N VAL A 190 2.87 5.03 -11.97
CA VAL A 190 2.15 5.40 -10.74
C VAL A 190 0.91 6.19 -11.16
N ASN A 191 -0.28 5.65 -10.90
CA ASN A 191 -1.54 6.30 -11.24
C ASN A 191 -2.06 7.22 -10.14
N MET A 192 -1.66 6.97 -8.88
CA MET A 192 -2.12 7.76 -7.74
C MET A 192 -1.07 7.82 -6.63
N ILE A 193 -0.92 8.97 -6.00
CA ILE A 193 -0.24 9.12 -4.71
C ILE A 193 -1.27 9.35 -3.62
N GLN A 194 -1.20 8.54 -2.58
CA GLN A 194 -1.96 8.72 -1.34
C GLN A 194 -1.00 9.25 -0.27
N TRP A 195 -1.09 10.54 0.00
CA TRP A 195 -0.27 11.19 1.02
C TRP A 195 -0.78 10.82 2.42
N ARG A 196 0.07 10.19 3.23
CA ARG A 196 -0.27 9.71 4.57
C ARG A 196 0.55 10.41 5.63
N ASN A 197 -0.11 10.90 6.64
CA ASN A 197 0.59 11.46 7.80
C ASN A 197 1.41 10.37 8.51
N LEU A 198 2.55 10.77 9.04
CA LEU A 198 3.37 9.92 9.87
C LEU A 198 2.58 9.43 11.09
N ASN A 199 2.51 8.12 11.27
CA ASN A 199 1.86 7.44 12.40
C ASN A 199 2.90 6.86 13.37
N PHE A 200 3.99 7.56 13.57
CA PHE A 200 5.10 7.20 14.44
C PHE A 200 5.66 8.45 15.10
N ASP A 201 6.44 8.32 16.17
CA ASP A 201 7.09 9.44 16.84
C ASP A 201 7.97 10.22 15.84
N PRO A 202 7.70 11.51 15.58
CA PRO A 202 8.44 12.27 14.58
C PRO A 202 9.93 12.45 14.92
N LYS A 203 10.29 12.58 16.21
CA LYS A 203 11.67 12.75 16.65
C LYS A 203 12.47 11.46 16.42
N ARG A 204 11.86 10.31 16.74
CA ARG A 204 12.47 9.00 16.48
C ARG A 204 12.60 8.73 14.99
N TYR A 205 11.57 9.05 14.20
CA TYR A 205 11.62 8.92 12.74
C TYR A 205 12.76 9.75 12.17
N TRP A 206 12.82 11.03 12.53
CA TRP A 206 13.86 11.96 12.09
C TRP A 206 15.26 11.46 12.46
N LYS A 207 15.49 11.04 13.70
CA LYS A 207 16.78 10.50 14.15
C LYS A 207 17.21 9.29 13.30
N ILE A 208 16.30 8.39 12.98
CA ILE A 208 16.59 7.18 12.19
C ILE A 208 16.89 7.57 10.74
N MET A 209 16.07 8.41 10.13
CA MET A 209 16.26 8.84 8.75
C MET A 209 17.55 9.66 8.56
N SER A 210 17.85 10.57 9.47
CA SER A 210 19.08 11.39 9.41
C SER A 210 20.36 10.57 9.58
N ALA A 211 20.28 9.40 10.18
CA ALA A 211 21.43 8.49 10.30
C ALA A 211 21.78 7.81 8.97
N VAL A 212 20.82 7.65 8.06
CA VAL A 212 20.99 6.96 6.76
C VAL A 212 21.00 7.93 5.57
N SER A 213 20.50 9.13 5.77
CA SER A 213 20.46 10.16 4.74
C SER A 213 20.44 11.55 5.38
N ARG A 214 21.37 12.41 5.03
CA ARG A 214 21.32 13.82 5.44
C ARG A 214 20.18 14.50 4.70
N PRO A 215 19.14 15.01 5.38
CA PRO A 215 18.09 15.77 4.72
C PRO A 215 18.63 17.15 4.32
N GLY A 216 18.24 17.59 3.12
CA GLY A 216 18.44 18.94 2.65
C GLY A 216 17.48 19.94 3.31
N ASN A 217 17.50 21.19 2.82
CA ASN A 217 16.57 22.21 3.31
C ASN A 217 15.15 21.90 2.85
N PRO A 218 14.16 21.79 3.77
CA PRO A 218 12.79 21.52 3.41
C PRO A 218 12.19 22.62 2.52
N MET A 219 11.48 22.22 1.49
CA MET A 219 10.75 23.12 0.60
C MET A 219 9.31 23.41 1.08
N GLY A 220 8.82 22.61 2.03
CA GLY A 220 7.45 22.59 2.51
C GLY A 220 6.54 21.64 1.70
N MET A 221 5.67 20.92 2.41
CA MET A 221 4.78 19.91 1.80
C MET A 221 3.88 20.47 0.71
N HIS A 222 3.37 21.69 0.87
CA HIS A 222 2.55 22.34 -0.15
C HIS A 222 3.33 22.46 -1.48
N ARG A 223 4.56 22.93 -1.43
CA ARG A 223 5.41 23.13 -2.60
C ARG A 223 5.75 21.79 -3.28
N ILE A 224 6.06 20.76 -2.49
CA ILE A 224 6.30 19.40 -3.03
C ILE A 224 5.08 18.90 -3.79
N ILE A 225 3.89 18.96 -3.17
CA ILE A 225 2.65 18.48 -3.78
C ILE A 225 2.33 19.26 -5.07
N SER A 226 2.51 20.60 -5.05
CA SER A 226 2.32 21.43 -6.24
C SER A 226 3.27 21.05 -7.38
N ARG A 227 4.56 20.91 -7.07
CA ARG A 227 5.56 20.51 -8.08
C ARG A 227 5.29 19.11 -8.65
N ILE A 228 4.86 18.16 -7.81
CA ILE A 228 4.47 16.82 -8.29
C ILE A 228 3.26 16.92 -9.23
N LYS A 229 2.24 17.71 -8.90
CA LYS A 229 1.07 17.91 -9.77
C LYS A 229 1.43 18.56 -11.11
N GLU A 230 2.33 19.52 -11.07
CA GLU A 230 2.83 20.21 -12.29
C GLU A 230 3.67 19.25 -13.17
N SER A 231 4.55 18.45 -12.56
CA SER A 231 5.43 17.52 -13.28
C SER A 231 4.72 16.26 -13.77
N PHE A 232 3.63 15.85 -13.12
CA PHE A 232 2.89 14.60 -13.38
C PHE A 232 1.37 14.87 -13.31
N PRO A 233 0.81 15.63 -14.29
CA PRO A 233 -0.59 16.05 -14.25
C PRO A 233 -1.59 14.90 -14.29
N ASP A 234 -1.23 13.76 -14.87
CA ASP A 234 -2.07 12.57 -14.97
C ASP A 234 -2.11 11.74 -13.68
N VAL A 235 -1.19 12.00 -12.74
CA VAL A 235 -1.14 11.28 -11.47
C VAL A 235 -2.18 11.85 -10.51
N LYS A 236 -3.11 10.99 -10.09
CA LYS A 236 -4.15 11.38 -9.14
C LYS A 236 -3.58 11.56 -7.74
N HIS A 237 -4.16 12.49 -7.00
CA HIS A 237 -3.88 12.69 -5.59
C HIS A 237 -5.11 12.33 -4.78
N GLY A 238 -4.99 11.40 -3.84
CA GLY A 238 -6.14 10.88 -3.10
C GLY A 238 -5.79 10.38 -1.71
N TYR A 239 -6.81 9.81 -1.06
CA TYR A 239 -6.69 9.27 0.30
C TYR A 239 -7.18 7.83 0.40
N PHE A 240 -8.10 7.40 -0.46
CA PHE A 240 -8.71 6.08 -0.48
C PHE A 240 -8.43 5.36 -1.78
N ASN A 241 -8.56 4.03 -1.79
CA ASN A 241 -8.46 3.26 -3.01
C ASN A 241 -9.67 3.56 -3.90
N PRO A 242 -9.46 4.02 -5.15
CA PRO A 242 -10.58 4.35 -6.01
C PRO A 242 -11.27 3.08 -6.54
N PRO A 243 -12.58 3.14 -6.82
CA PRO A 243 -13.24 2.10 -7.60
C PRO A 243 -12.72 2.12 -9.04
N LYS A 244 -12.71 0.96 -9.71
CA LYS A 244 -12.16 0.81 -11.07
C LYS A 244 -12.85 1.67 -12.13
N GLU A 245 -14.07 2.09 -11.89
CA GLU A 245 -14.80 3.03 -12.73
C GLU A 245 -14.19 4.45 -12.72
N LYS A 246 -13.20 4.69 -11.85
CA LYS A 246 -12.44 5.95 -11.71
C LYS A 246 -10.94 5.80 -11.96
N PHE A 247 -10.48 4.71 -12.57
CA PHE A 247 -9.08 4.49 -12.90
C PHE A 247 -8.57 5.42 -14.00
#